data_c59ccef0af2c27ac0748bbcd1a93d6e7
#
_entry.id   c59ccef0af2c27ac0748bbcd1a93d6e7
#
_cell.length_a   1.000
_cell.length_b   1.000
_cell.length_c   1.000
_cell.angle_alpha   90.00
_cell.angle_beta   90.00
_cell.angle_gamma   90.00
#
_symmetry.space_group_name_H-M   'P 1'
#
loop_
_entity.id
_entity.type
_entity.pdbx_description
1 polymer ?
#
loop_
_entity_poly.entity_id
_entity_poly.type
_entity_poly.pdbx_seq_one_letter_code
_entity_poly.pdbx_strand_id
1 'polypeptide(L)'
;SISLEMNPQSNDVDEILQLPEKIAQKKGYNIVVCIDEFQQIAEFKDSKTFQKRLRSVWQLQKSVSYCLFGSKKHLMNELFEKKSLPFYKFGDAIYLPKIGTSDWINYICGRFEATGKQISKELAEKICQRVDNHSSYVQQLAWLVWIHTDKVATEQNFEEAYQDIIDQNTPLF
;
A
#
# COMPACT_ATOMS: atom_id res chain seq x y z
N SER A 1 -5.74 12.24 27.38
CA SER A 1 -6.32 10.94 27.03
C SER A 1 -7.79 11.17 26.64
N ILE A 2 -8.22 10.55 25.55
CA ILE A 2 -9.63 10.52 25.16
C ILE A 2 -10.10 9.12 25.54
N SER A 3 -10.91 9.03 26.59
CA SER A 3 -11.63 7.81 26.89
C SER A 3 -12.91 7.79 26.07
N LEU A 4 -13.14 6.72 25.32
CA LEU A 4 -14.36 6.46 24.55
C LEU A 4 -15.12 5.36 25.31
N GLU A 5 -16.22 5.71 25.91
CA GLU A 5 -17.20 4.72 26.35
C GLU A 5 -18.08 4.37 25.14
N MET A 6 -17.99 3.15 24.66
CA MET A 6 -18.79 2.63 23.55
C MET A 6 -19.93 1.77 24.12
N ASN A 7 -21.17 2.13 23.78
CA ASN A 7 -22.36 1.37 24.14
C ASN A 7 -22.86 0.61 22.90
N PRO A 8 -23.00 -0.72 22.91
CA PRO A 8 -23.15 -1.52 21.69
C PRO A 8 -24.61 -1.65 21.20
N GLN A 9 -25.27 -0.54 20.87
CA GLN A 9 -26.56 -0.56 20.16
C GLN A 9 -26.47 0.05 18.76
N SER A 10 -27.43 -0.20 17.88
CA SER A 10 -27.38 0.09 16.43
C SER A 10 -27.10 1.54 16.00
N ASN A 11 -27.06 2.50 16.92
CA ASN A 11 -26.63 3.88 16.67
C ASN A 11 -25.11 4.06 16.68
N ASP A 12 -24.37 3.06 17.16
CA ASP A 12 -22.92 3.18 17.39
C ASP A 12 -22.09 3.34 16.11
N VAL A 13 -22.54 2.73 15.01
CA VAL A 13 -21.78 2.82 13.74
C VAL A 13 -21.75 4.26 13.22
N ASP A 14 -22.87 4.98 13.25
CA ASP A 14 -22.89 6.38 12.78
C ASP A 14 -22.12 7.30 13.73
N GLU A 15 -22.13 7.05 15.02
CA GLU A 15 -21.32 7.77 15.97
C GLU A 15 -19.83 7.55 15.75
N ILE A 16 -19.40 6.31 15.48
CA ILE A 16 -18.03 5.98 15.13
C ILE A 16 -17.62 6.67 13.83
N LEU A 17 -18.47 6.62 12.81
CA LEU A 17 -18.20 7.26 11.52
C LEU A 17 -18.12 8.80 11.60
N GLN A 18 -18.84 9.41 12.54
CA GLN A 18 -18.79 10.86 12.78
C GLN A 18 -17.67 11.30 13.71
N LEU A 19 -17.01 10.37 14.40
CA LEU A 19 -16.00 10.66 15.38
C LEU A 19 -14.82 11.50 14.84
N PRO A 20 -14.26 11.21 13.64
CA PRO A 20 -13.19 12.03 13.10
C PRO A 20 -13.58 13.49 12.93
N GLU A 21 -14.77 13.77 12.42
CA GLU A 21 -15.27 15.14 12.25
C GLU A 21 -15.47 15.84 13.59
N LYS A 22 -16.07 15.16 14.58
CA LYS A 22 -16.24 15.69 15.93
C LYS A 22 -14.91 16.05 16.60
N ILE A 23 -13.90 15.20 16.42
CA ILE A 23 -12.54 15.45 16.94
C ILE A 23 -11.90 16.63 16.22
N ALA A 24 -11.97 16.67 14.88
CA ALA A 24 -11.42 17.75 14.06
C ALA A 24 -12.01 19.10 14.49
N GLN A 25 -13.32 19.21 14.58
CA GLN A 25 -14.00 20.42 15.01
C GLN A 25 -13.63 20.83 16.44
N LYS A 26 -13.63 19.88 17.38
CA LYS A 26 -13.28 20.15 18.79
C LYS A 26 -11.83 20.64 18.95
N LYS A 27 -10.92 20.18 18.10
CA LYS A 27 -9.49 20.48 18.17
C LYS A 27 -9.08 21.64 17.25
N GLY A 28 -9.93 22.05 16.31
CA GLY A 28 -9.64 23.14 15.38
C GLY A 28 -8.59 22.79 14.31
N TYR A 29 -8.51 21.51 13.88
CA TYR A 29 -7.61 21.07 12.80
C TYR A 29 -8.27 20.10 11.83
N ASN A 30 -7.66 19.89 10.67
CA ASN A 30 -8.11 18.91 9.69
C ASN A 30 -7.53 17.53 10.00
N ILE A 31 -8.30 16.48 9.72
CA ILE A 31 -7.89 15.08 9.88
C ILE A 31 -7.83 14.41 8.50
N VAL A 32 -6.80 13.61 8.27
CA VAL A 32 -6.74 12.68 7.16
C VAL A 32 -6.89 11.27 7.71
N VAL A 33 -7.92 10.55 7.24
CA VAL A 33 -8.15 9.15 7.59
C VAL A 33 -7.66 8.28 6.43
N CYS A 34 -6.65 7.46 6.69
CA CYS A 34 -6.08 6.53 5.73
C CYS A 34 -6.64 5.13 5.98
N ILE A 35 -7.22 4.50 4.95
CA ILE A 35 -7.77 3.13 5.04
C ILE A 35 -7.10 2.27 3.99
N ASP A 36 -6.34 1.28 4.46
CA ASP A 36 -5.68 0.30 3.62
C ASP A 36 -6.62 -0.85 3.22
N GLU A 37 -6.32 -1.49 2.09
CA GLU A 37 -7.08 -2.62 1.52
C GLU A 37 -8.59 -2.32 1.43
N PHE A 38 -8.94 -1.08 1.08
CA PHE A 38 -10.34 -0.60 1.10
C PHE A 38 -11.28 -1.43 0.22
N GLN A 39 -10.77 -2.12 -0.81
CA GLN A 39 -11.59 -3.00 -1.64
C GLN A 39 -12.24 -4.15 -0.84
N GLN A 40 -11.72 -4.51 0.34
CA GLN A 40 -12.32 -5.55 1.20
C GLN A 40 -13.75 -5.19 1.64
N ILE A 41 -14.12 -3.92 1.57
CA ILE A 41 -15.50 -3.51 1.85
C ILE A 41 -16.53 -4.19 0.94
N ALA A 42 -16.12 -4.63 -0.25
CA ALA A 42 -16.97 -5.36 -1.18
C ALA A 42 -17.31 -6.78 -0.69
N GLU A 43 -16.51 -7.35 0.21
CA GLU A 43 -16.67 -8.70 0.75
C GLU A 43 -17.61 -8.74 1.98
N PHE A 44 -17.99 -7.59 2.51
CA PHE A 44 -18.88 -7.53 3.69
C PHE A 44 -20.28 -8.03 3.36
N LYS A 45 -20.90 -8.73 4.31
CA LYS A 45 -22.33 -9.02 4.25
C LYS A 45 -23.08 -7.69 4.17
N ASP A 46 -24.01 -7.56 3.22
CA ASP A 46 -24.74 -6.30 2.95
C ASP A 46 -23.85 -5.11 2.53
N SER A 47 -22.75 -5.42 1.84
CA SER A 47 -21.73 -4.47 1.38
C SER A 47 -22.33 -3.16 0.81
N LYS A 48 -23.32 -3.26 -0.08
CA LYS A 48 -23.93 -2.06 -0.69
C LYS A 48 -24.62 -1.15 0.34
N THR A 49 -25.29 -1.71 1.32
CA THR A 49 -25.95 -0.92 2.38
C THR A 49 -24.91 -0.24 3.25
N PHE A 50 -23.84 -0.95 3.60
CA PHE A 50 -22.75 -0.38 4.38
C PHE A 50 -21.99 0.71 3.60
N GLN A 51 -21.71 0.51 2.32
CA GLN A 51 -21.11 1.53 1.45
C GLN A 51 -21.98 2.80 1.34
N LYS A 52 -23.31 2.66 1.21
CA LYS A 52 -24.24 3.80 1.21
C LYS A 52 -24.15 4.57 2.53
N ARG A 53 -24.09 3.86 3.65
CA ARG A 53 -23.99 4.47 4.98
C ARG A 53 -22.66 5.24 5.13
N LEU A 54 -21.53 4.65 4.75
CA LEU A 54 -20.23 5.33 4.75
C LEU A 54 -20.29 6.62 3.92
N ARG A 55 -20.76 6.51 2.67
CA ARG A 55 -20.85 7.69 1.79
C ARG A 55 -21.75 8.78 2.37
N SER A 56 -22.91 8.42 2.92
CA SER A 56 -23.84 9.40 3.46
C SER A 56 -23.26 10.19 4.63
N VAL A 57 -22.39 9.59 5.43
CA VAL A 57 -21.72 10.26 6.54
C VAL A 57 -20.51 11.06 6.03
N TRP A 58 -19.64 10.44 5.25
CA TRP A 58 -18.36 11.05 4.83
C TRP A 58 -18.55 12.28 3.95
N GLN A 59 -19.54 12.27 3.04
CA GLN A 59 -19.80 13.44 2.16
C GLN A 59 -20.25 14.71 2.91
N LEU A 60 -20.66 14.59 4.18
CA LEU A 60 -21.09 15.72 5.01
C LEU A 60 -19.96 16.29 5.86
N GLN A 61 -18.85 15.58 5.96
CA GLN A 61 -17.70 16.00 6.77
C GLN A 61 -16.92 17.08 6.02
N LYS A 62 -16.50 18.13 6.72
CA LYS A 62 -15.80 19.28 6.15
C LYS A 62 -14.35 19.39 6.60
N SER A 63 -14.03 18.79 7.73
CA SER A 63 -12.70 18.83 8.35
C SER A 63 -11.97 17.49 8.26
N VAL A 64 -12.55 16.52 7.54
CA VAL A 64 -11.95 15.18 7.35
C VAL A 64 -11.78 14.88 5.87
N SER A 65 -10.60 14.45 5.50
CA SER A 65 -10.29 13.90 4.18
C SER A 65 -10.02 12.39 4.29
N TYR A 66 -10.42 11.62 3.29
CA TYR A 66 -10.22 10.18 3.26
C TYR A 66 -9.21 9.81 2.18
N CYS A 67 -8.18 9.06 2.55
CA CYS A 67 -7.24 8.43 1.63
C CYS A 67 -7.51 6.92 1.64
N LEU A 68 -8.17 6.43 0.59
CA LEU A 68 -8.60 5.04 0.44
C LEU A 68 -7.66 4.37 -0.55
N PHE A 69 -6.94 3.36 -0.13
CA PHE A 69 -5.99 2.67 -1.00
C PHE A 69 -6.11 1.16 -0.89
N GLY A 70 -5.59 0.46 -1.89
CA GLY A 70 -5.61 -0.98 -1.97
C GLY A 70 -4.78 -1.52 -3.12
N SER A 71 -4.31 -2.74 -2.96
CA SER A 71 -3.43 -3.41 -3.92
C SER A 71 -4.16 -3.99 -5.14
N LYS A 72 -5.46 -4.32 -5.00
CA LYS A 72 -6.27 -4.95 -6.05
C LYS A 72 -6.94 -3.88 -6.94
N LYS A 73 -6.16 -3.34 -7.89
CA LYS A 73 -6.59 -2.24 -8.77
C LYS A 73 -7.98 -2.44 -9.40
N HIS A 74 -8.28 -3.65 -9.91
CA HIS A 74 -9.57 -3.92 -10.56
C HIS A 74 -10.75 -3.81 -9.59
N LEU A 75 -10.59 -4.24 -8.33
CA LEU A 75 -11.64 -4.12 -7.31
C LEU A 75 -11.83 -2.67 -6.86
N MET A 76 -10.72 -1.91 -6.71
CA MET A 76 -10.79 -0.48 -6.44
C MET A 76 -11.54 0.25 -7.56
N ASN A 77 -11.19 -0.01 -8.83
CA ASN A 77 -11.88 0.59 -9.96
C ASN A 77 -13.36 0.21 -9.98
N GLU A 78 -13.71 -1.04 -9.69
CA GLU A 78 -15.12 -1.43 -9.61
C GLU A 78 -15.89 -0.58 -8.60
N LEU A 79 -15.34 -0.37 -7.40
CA LEU A 79 -15.98 0.42 -6.34
C LEU A 79 -16.23 1.88 -6.75
N PHE A 80 -15.27 2.52 -7.44
CA PHE A 80 -15.31 3.96 -7.73
C PHE A 80 -15.79 4.33 -9.13
N GLU A 81 -15.75 3.40 -10.11
CA GLU A 81 -16.13 3.67 -11.49
C GLU A 81 -17.48 3.07 -11.90
N LYS A 82 -17.98 2.06 -11.16
CA LYS A 82 -19.26 1.40 -11.48
C LYS A 82 -20.43 2.24 -11.01
N LYS A 83 -21.24 2.75 -11.96
CA LYS A 83 -22.40 3.64 -11.71
C LYS A 83 -23.42 3.09 -10.69
N SER A 84 -23.53 1.76 -10.58
CA SER A 84 -24.49 1.12 -9.66
C SER A 84 -23.99 1.00 -8.22
N LEU A 85 -22.76 1.41 -7.93
CA LEU A 85 -22.17 1.32 -6.61
C LEU A 85 -22.14 2.68 -5.89
N PRO A 86 -22.26 2.66 -4.55
CA PRO A 86 -22.37 3.90 -3.76
C PRO A 86 -21.17 4.84 -3.90
N PHE A 87 -19.96 4.33 -4.08
CA PHE A 87 -18.75 5.16 -4.21
C PHE A 87 -18.49 5.69 -5.62
N TYR A 88 -19.41 5.46 -6.58
CA TYR A 88 -19.24 6.00 -7.93
C TYR A 88 -18.92 7.50 -7.91
N LYS A 89 -17.77 7.89 -8.45
CA LYS A 89 -17.25 9.26 -8.49
C LYS A 89 -17.24 9.97 -7.12
N PHE A 90 -16.93 9.25 -6.07
CA PHE A 90 -16.87 9.81 -4.73
C PHE A 90 -15.59 10.61 -4.45
N GLY A 91 -14.52 10.37 -5.18
CA GLY A 91 -13.25 11.07 -5.06
C GLY A 91 -12.41 10.92 -6.31
N ASP A 92 -11.22 11.51 -6.29
CA ASP A 92 -10.26 11.43 -7.37
C ASP A 92 -9.42 10.16 -7.24
N ALA A 93 -9.19 9.48 -8.36
CA ALA A 93 -8.39 8.27 -8.42
C ALA A 93 -6.93 8.62 -8.77
N ILE A 94 -6.00 8.16 -7.93
CA ILE A 94 -4.56 8.27 -8.18
C ILE A 94 -4.01 6.87 -8.41
N TYR A 95 -3.42 6.66 -9.59
CA TYR A 95 -2.78 5.40 -9.95
C TYR A 95 -1.27 5.52 -9.76
N LEU A 96 -0.72 4.73 -8.86
CA LEU A 96 0.72 4.66 -8.66
C LEU A 96 1.31 3.68 -9.68
N PRO A 97 2.19 4.13 -10.59
CA PRO A 97 2.94 3.23 -11.47
C PRO A 97 3.98 2.44 -10.67
N LYS A 98 4.60 1.45 -11.32
CA LYS A 98 5.82 0.83 -10.79
C LYS A 98 6.90 1.89 -10.61
N ILE A 99 7.74 1.73 -9.60
CA ILE A 99 8.93 2.58 -9.40
C ILE A 99 9.86 2.37 -10.59
N GLY A 100 10.39 3.48 -11.14
CA GLY A 100 11.28 3.45 -12.30
C GLY A 100 12.60 2.75 -12.02
N THR A 101 13.17 2.10 -13.03
CA THR A 101 14.47 1.41 -12.91
C THR A 101 15.58 2.33 -12.42
N SER A 102 15.62 3.59 -12.89
CA SER A 102 16.62 4.57 -12.45
C SER A 102 16.56 4.88 -10.96
N ASP A 103 15.34 4.98 -10.41
CA ASP A 103 15.13 5.24 -8.99
C ASP A 103 15.55 4.04 -8.15
N TRP A 104 15.24 2.83 -8.62
CA TRP A 104 15.69 1.59 -8.01
C TRP A 104 17.21 1.46 -8.00
N ILE A 105 17.89 1.73 -9.13
CA ILE A 105 19.36 1.68 -9.22
C ILE A 105 19.97 2.61 -8.17
N ASN A 106 19.51 3.85 -8.10
CA ASN A 106 20.01 4.83 -7.13
C ASN A 106 19.79 4.35 -5.68
N TYR A 107 18.59 3.82 -5.39
CA TYR A 107 18.28 3.28 -4.08
C TYR A 107 19.18 2.08 -3.71
N ILE A 108 19.31 1.10 -4.59
CA ILE A 108 20.09 -0.12 -4.35
C ILE A 108 21.57 0.25 -4.13
N CYS A 109 22.18 1.04 -5.04
CA CYS A 109 23.57 1.48 -4.90
C CYS A 109 23.80 2.22 -3.59
N GLY A 110 22.92 3.17 -3.23
CA GLY A 110 23.02 3.91 -1.98
C GLY A 110 22.87 3.02 -0.74
N ARG A 111 22.05 1.97 -0.78
CA ARG A 111 21.92 1.01 0.33
C ARG A 111 23.16 0.14 0.52
N PHE A 112 23.79 -0.30 -0.58
CA PHE A 112 25.05 -1.03 -0.53
C PHE A 112 26.16 -0.15 0.05
N GLU A 113 26.31 1.08 -0.46
CA GLU A 113 27.31 2.04 0.00
C GLU A 113 27.16 2.36 1.50
N ALA A 114 25.94 2.60 1.96
CA ALA A 114 25.65 2.89 3.37
C ALA A 114 26.06 1.78 4.33
N THR A 115 26.30 0.57 3.84
CA THR A 115 26.74 -0.59 4.61
C THR A 115 28.17 -1.01 4.32
N GLY A 116 28.95 -0.18 3.59
CA GLY A 116 30.34 -0.44 3.24
C GLY A 116 30.53 -1.48 2.15
N LYS A 117 29.46 -1.84 1.41
CA LYS A 117 29.52 -2.72 0.25
C LYS A 117 29.34 -1.93 -1.04
N GLN A 118 29.67 -2.54 -2.16
CA GLN A 118 29.53 -1.93 -3.48
C GLN A 118 28.75 -2.84 -4.43
N ILE A 119 27.99 -2.23 -5.31
CA ILE A 119 27.30 -2.89 -6.42
C ILE A 119 27.39 -2.00 -7.66
N SER A 120 27.62 -2.57 -8.84
CA SER A 120 27.60 -1.81 -10.08
C SER A 120 26.19 -1.42 -10.48
N LYS A 121 26.04 -0.33 -11.23
CA LYS A 121 24.73 0.09 -11.75
C LYS A 121 24.12 -0.95 -12.67
N GLU A 122 24.95 -1.61 -13.47
CA GLU A 122 24.53 -2.66 -14.39
C GLU A 122 23.95 -3.86 -13.64
N LEU A 123 24.58 -4.26 -12.52
CA LEU A 123 24.07 -5.36 -11.70
C LEU A 123 22.79 -4.96 -10.94
N ALA A 124 22.70 -3.71 -10.46
CA ALA A 124 21.49 -3.17 -9.86
C ALA A 124 20.35 -3.09 -10.89
N GLU A 125 20.63 -2.70 -12.13
CA GLU A 125 19.66 -2.72 -13.23
C GLU A 125 19.18 -4.15 -13.53
N LYS A 126 20.11 -5.13 -13.58
CA LYS A 126 19.80 -6.54 -13.78
C LYS A 126 18.83 -7.07 -12.71
N ILE A 127 19.01 -6.69 -11.44
CA ILE A 127 18.08 -7.01 -10.35
C ILE A 127 16.67 -6.52 -10.70
N CYS A 128 16.55 -5.26 -11.10
CA CYS A 128 15.26 -4.65 -11.43
C CYS A 128 14.57 -5.36 -12.61
N GLN A 129 15.32 -5.60 -13.68
CA GLN A 129 14.79 -6.23 -14.89
C GLN A 129 14.36 -7.67 -14.64
N ARG A 130 15.11 -8.43 -13.84
CA ARG A 130 14.84 -9.83 -13.55
C ARG A 130 13.45 -10.05 -12.91
N VAL A 131 12.98 -9.07 -12.15
CA VAL A 131 11.69 -9.11 -11.43
C VAL A 131 10.70 -8.06 -11.94
N ASP A 132 10.89 -7.56 -13.15
CA ASP A 132 10.01 -6.60 -13.85
C ASP A 132 9.63 -5.39 -12.96
N ASN A 133 10.59 -4.83 -12.23
CA ASN A 133 10.39 -3.71 -11.29
C ASN A 133 9.29 -3.94 -10.24
N HIS A 134 8.97 -5.19 -9.92
CA HIS A 134 8.01 -5.47 -8.86
C HIS A 134 8.63 -5.13 -7.50
N SER A 135 8.11 -4.10 -6.84
CA SER A 135 8.76 -3.45 -5.68
C SER A 135 9.16 -4.43 -4.56
N SER A 136 8.30 -5.38 -4.22
CA SER A 136 8.61 -6.40 -3.22
C SER A 136 9.77 -7.29 -3.65
N TYR A 137 9.74 -7.79 -4.89
CA TYR A 137 10.78 -8.67 -5.40
C TYR A 137 12.11 -7.95 -5.68
N VAL A 138 12.09 -6.67 -6.10
CA VAL A 138 13.33 -5.87 -6.24
C VAL A 138 14.01 -5.75 -4.88
N GLN A 139 13.27 -5.44 -3.82
CA GLN A 139 13.83 -5.33 -2.47
C GLN A 139 14.35 -6.68 -1.97
N GLN A 140 13.58 -7.75 -2.14
CA GLN A 140 13.98 -9.09 -1.71
C GLN A 140 15.23 -9.57 -2.43
N LEU A 141 15.28 -9.44 -3.77
CA LEU A 141 16.45 -9.87 -4.56
C LEU A 141 17.67 -9.02 -4.25
N ALA A 142 17.54 -7.69 -4.15
CA ALA A 142 18.63 -6.80 -3.78
C ALA A 142 19.18 -7.12 -2.37
N TRP A 143 18.31 -7.46 -1.43
CA TRP A 143 18.70 -7.87 -0.08
C TRP A 143 19.44 -9.21 -0.09
N LEU A 144 18.99 -10.20 -0.86
CA LEU A 144 19.69 -11.49 -1.00
C LEU A 144 21.06 -11.31 -1.67
N VAL A 145 21.16 -10.51 -2.74
CA VAL A 145 22.47 -10.15 -3.35
C VAL A 145 23.38 -9.50 -2.30
N TRP A 146 22.85 -8.60 -1.48
CA TRP A 146 23.62 -7.96 -0.41
C TRP A 146 24.14 -8.97 0.62
N ILE A 147 23.34 -9.98 1.00
CA ILE A 147 23.76 -11.06 1.91
C ILE A 147 24.91 -11.86 1.33
N HIS A 148 24.82 -12.27 0.06
CA HIS A 148 25.85 -13.03 -0.62
C HIS A 148 27.12 -12.21 -0.93
N THR A 149 27.06 -10.89 -0.85
CA THR A 149 28.19 -9.99 -1.13
C THR A 149 29.06 -9.82 0.11
N ASP A 150 30.37 -10.00 -0.02
CA ASP A 150 31.34 -9.60 1.02
C ASP A 150 31.62 -8.09 0.93
N LYS A 151 32.33 -7.63 -0.11
CA LYS A 151 32.63 -6.20 -0.32
C LYS A 151 32.07 -5.65 -1.63
N VAL A 152 32.20 -6.37 -2.72
CA VAL A 152 31.71 -5.96 -4.03
C VAL A 152 30.83 -7.05 -4.60
N ALA A 153 29.61 -6.69 -4.97
CA ALA A 153 28.66 -7.61 -5.56
C ALA A 153 29.14 -8.09 -6.95
N THR A 154 29.02 -9.38 -7.18
CA THR A 154 29.39 -10.05 -8.41
C THR A 154 28.16 -10.66 -9.09
N GLU A 155 28.34 -11.05 -10.34
CA GLU A 155 27.33 -11.81 -11.09
C GLU A 155 26.99 -13.13 -10.39
N GLN A 156 27.98 -13.79 -9.80
CA GLN A 156 27.75 -15.02 -9.03
C GLN A 156 26.82 -14.77 -7.81
N ASN A 157 27.06 -13.68 -7.06
CA ASN A 157 26.19 -13.34 -5.92
C ASN A 157 24.74 -13.09 -6.37
N PHE A 158 24.56 -12.52 -7.57
CA PHE A 158 23.22 -12.34 -8.15
C PHE A 158 22.56 -13.66 -8.51
N GLU A 159 23.26 -14.59 -9.16
CA GLU A 159 22.69 -15.88 -9.56
C GLU A 159 22.34 -16.75 -8.33
N GLU A 160 23.18 -16.75 -7.30
CA GLU A 160 22.88 -17.41 -6.01
C GLU A 160 21.65 -16.82 -5.35
N ALA A 161 21.58 -15.49 -5.24
CA ALA A 161 20.42 -14.78 -4.69
C ALA A 161 19.13 -15.01 -5.49
N TYR A 162 19.24 -15.10 -6.81
CA TYR A 162 18.09 -15.39 -7.66
C TYR A 162 17.56 -16.81 -7.48
N GLN A 163 18.47 -17.78 -7.30
CA GLN A 163 18.05 -19.13 -6.98
C GLN A 163 17.33 -19.19 -5.61
N ASP A 164 17.87 -18.50 -4.60
CA ASP A 164 17.22 -18.43 -3.28
C ASP A 164 15.81 -17.85 -3.34
N ILE A 165 15.59 -16.81 -4.17
CA ILE A 165 14.25 -16.22 -4.30
C ILE A 165 13.26 -17.18 -4.99
N ILE A 166 13.72 -17.97 -5.95
CA ILE A 166 12.92 -19.00 -6.60
C ILE A 166 12.54 -20.06 -5.57
N ASP A 167 13.50 -20.57 -4.82
CA ASP A 167 13.29 -21.65 -3.85
C ASP A 167 12.34 -21.22 -2.72
N GLN A 168 12.45 -19.97 -2.25
CA GLN A 168 11.54 -19.40 -1.24
C GLN A 168 10.12 -19.18 -1.74
N ASN A 169 9.92 -18.91 -3.03
CA ASN A 169 8.61 -18.62 -3.59
C ASN A 169 8.00 -19.80 -4.36
N THR A 170 8.72 -20.91 -4.50
CA THR A 170 8.18 -22.14 -5.07
C THR A 170 7.45 -22.89 -3.96
N PRO A 171 6.13 -23.13 -4.08
CA PRO A 171 5.43 -23.95 -3.09
C PRO A 171 6.07 -25.34 -3.05
N LEU A 172 6.34 -25.80 -1.85
CA LEU A 172 6.72 -27.19 -1.63
C LEU A 172 5.51 -28.07 -1.98
N PHE A 173 5.53 -28.69 -3.16
CA PHE A 173 4.58 -29.71 -3.57
C PHE A 173 4.98 -31.09 -3.03
#